data_22c65221185e36d77d6ef9ba4e55819f
#
_entry.id   22c65221185e36d77d6ef9ba4e55819f
#
_cell.length_a   1.000
_cell.length_b   1.000
_cell.length_c   1.000
_cell.angle_alpha   90.00
_cell.angle_beta   90.00
_cell.angle_gamma   90.00
#
_symmetry.space_group_name_H-M   'P 1'
#
loop_
_entity.id
_entity.type
_entity.pdbx_description
1 polymer ?
#
loop_
_entity_poly.entity_id
_entity_poly.type
_entity_poly.pdbx_seq_one_letter_code
_entity_poly.pdbx_strand_id
1 'polypeptide(L)'
;MAITKVPMTVRGEQLLRAELLELKSITRPRIIKDIATAREHGDLKENAEYHAAKEEQSHNEGRIAQINDIIGRANVIDVTKMSNDGKVIFGSTVDLENLDTGEKITYKIVGKDEADLQKKLIFFQSPIGKGLIGKNKNDLVEIKTPAGVKNFEIKDVNYV
;
A
#
# COMPACT_ATOMS: atom_id res chain seq x y z
N MET A 1 -21.73 -14.43 1.48
CA MET A 1 -21.19 -13.06 1.34
C MET A 1 -20.11 -13.02 0.27
N ALA A 2 -20.17 -12.01 -0.56
CA ALA A 2 -19.13 -11.82 -1.55
C ALA A 2 -17.83 -11.36 -0.86
N ILE A 3 -16.71 -11.99 -1.21
CA ILE A 3 -15.40 -11.58 -0.72
C ILE A 3 -14.98 -10.33 -1.51
N THR A 4 -14.70 -9.24 -0.81
CA THR A 4 -14.23 -8.01 -1.45
C THR A 4 -12.81 -8.22 -1.96
N LYS A 5 -12.59 -8.04 -3.27
CA LYS A 5 -11.27 -8.11 -3.88
C LYS A 5 -10.46 -6.87 -3.52
N VAL A 6 -9.18 -7.06 -3.25
CA VAL A 6 -8.24 -5.99 -2.96
C VAL A 6 -7.30 -5.85 -4.14
N PRO A 7 -7.41 -4.75 -4.93
CA PRO A 7 -6.48 -4.56 -6.05
C PRO A 7 -5.09 -4.22 -5.52
N MET A 8 -4.08 -4.82 -6.12
CA MET A 8 -2.69 -4.51 -5.79
C MET A 8 -1.79 -4.73 -7.00
N THR A 9 -0.66 -4.03 -7.00
CA THR A 9 0.36 -4.22 -8.02
C THR A 9 1.17 -5.47 -7.70
N VAL A 10 1.93 -5.97 -8.68
CA VAL A 10 2.88 -7.08 -8.47
C VAL A 10 3.86 -6.73 -7.36
N ARG A 11 4.38 -5.49 -7.35
CA ARG A 11 5.30 -5.03 -6.31
C ARG A 11 4.64 -5.01 -4.94
N GLY A 12 3.39 -4.56 -4.86
CA GLY A 12 2.63 -4.54 -3.59
C GLY A 12 2.47 -5.93 -3.00
N GLU A 13 2.16 -6.93 -3.83
CA GLU A 13 2.09 -8.31 -3.38
C GLU A 13 3.45 -8.82 -2.89
N GLN A 14 4.51 -8.54 -3.64
CA GLN A 14 5.86 -8.95 -3.25
C GLN A 14 6.29 -8.37 -1.90
N LEU A 15 5.97 -7.09 -1.66
CA LEU A 15 6.28 -6.43 -0.39
C LEU A 15 5.53 -7.07 0.78
N LEU A 16 4.23 -7.37 0.60
CA LEU A 16 3.45 -8.02 1.65
C LEU A 16 3.94 -9.43 1.95
N ARG A 17 4.29 -10.20 0.92
CA ARG A 17 4.83 -11.55 1.11
C ARG A 17 6.19 -11.54 1.80
N ALA A 18 7.03 -10.56 1.47
CA ALA A 18 8.33 -10.40 2.13
C ALA A 18 8.16 -10.02 3.61
N GLU A 19 7.25 -9.10 3.91
CA GLU A 19 6.92 -8.73 5.29
C GLU A 19 6.40 -9.95 6.06
N LEU A 20 5.49 -10.71 5.47
CA LEU A 20 4.94 -11.91 6.09
C LEU A 20 6.02 -12.93 6.44
N LEU A 21 6.94 -13.15 5.51
CA LEU A 21 8.06 -14.07 5.73
C LEU A 21 8.93 -13.62 6.89
N GLU A 22 9.26 -12.34 6.96
CA GLU A 22 10.05 -11.77 8.07
C GLU A 22 9.33 -11.91 9.40
N LEU A 23 8.05 -11.59 9.47
CA LEU A 23 7.27 -11.67 10.70
C LEU A 23 7.19 -13.10 11.22
N LYS A 24 7.11 -14.10 10.35
CA LYS A 24 7.02 -15.51 10.73
C LYS A 24 8.38 -16.14 11.06
N SER A 25 9.42 -15.78 10.29
CA SER A 25 10.72 -16.46 10.32
C SER A 25 11.73 -15.80 11.25
N ILE A 26 11.60 -14.49 11.47
CA ILE A 26 12.55 -13.69 12.24
C ILE A 26 11.91 -13.12 13.50
N THR A 27 10.83 -12.36 13.32
CA THR A 27 10.20 -11.64 14.44
C THR A 27 9.53 -12.60 15.42
N ARG A 28 8.73 -13.54 14.92
CA ARG A 28 8.04 -14.50 15.79
C ARG A 28 8.99 -15.32 16.67
N PRO A 29 10.04 -15.95 16.11
CA PRO A 29 10.99 -16.71 16.94
C PRO A 29 11.71 -15.82 17.97
N ARG A 30 12.06 -14.59 17.61
CA ARG A 30 12.69 -13.64 18.54
C ARG A 30 11.77 -13.34 19.72
N ILE A 31 10.50 -13.08 19.44
CA ILE A 31 9.51 -12.76 20.48
C ILE A 31 9.31 -13.97 21.42
N ILE A 32 9.23 -15.18 20.86
CA ILE A 32 9.10 -16.40 21.65
C ILE A 32 10.28 -16.54 22.61
N LYS A 33 11.48 -16.26 22.12
CA LYS A 33 12.69 -16.27 22.95
C LYS A 33 12.65 -15.20 24.04
N ASP A 34 12.20 -14.00 23.70
CA ASP A 34 12.08 -12.90 24.65
C ASP A 34 11.08 -13.23 25.77
N ILE A 35 9.97 -13.87 25.43
CA ILE A 35 8.98 -14.32 26.41
C ILE A 35 9.61 -15.35 27.35
N ALA A 36 10.32 -16.34 26.80
CA ALA A 36 10.98 -17.37 27.61
C ALA A 36 12.02 -16.75 28.55
N THR A 37 12.83 -15.81 28.07
CA THR A 37 13.82 -15.09 28.87
C THR A 37 13.16 -14.30 29.99
N ALA A 38 12.08 -13.58 29.68
CA ALA A 38 11.36 -12.77 30.66
C ALA A 38 10.75 -13.64 31.77
N ARG A 39 10.26 -14.84 31.43
CA ARG A 39 9.72 -15.80 32.41
C ARG A 39 10.75 -16.24 33.45
N GLU A 40 12.01 -16.27 33.08
CA GLU A 40 13.09 -16.66 34.00
C GLU A 40 13.28 -15.67 35.15
N HIS A 41 12.75 -14.43 35.02
CA HIS A 41 12.83 -13.42 36.06
C HIS A 41 11.80 -13.63 37.20
N GLY A 42 10.94 -14.64 37.12
CA GLY A 42 10.05 -15.07 38.20
C GLY A 42 8.62 -14.60 38.06
N ASP A 43 8.21 -13.53 38.79
CA ASP A 43 6.84 -13.10 38.88
C ASP A 43 6.35 -12.56 37.50
N LEU A 44 5.32 -13.21 36.92
CA LEU A 44 4.77 -12.83 35.66
C LEU A 44 3.80 -11.63 35.76
N LYS A 45 3.15 -11.48 36.93
CA LYS A 45 2.13 -10.45 37.12
C LYS A 45 2.71 -9.03 37.12
N GLU A 46 3.90 -8.84 37.71
CA GLU A 46 4.58 -7.56 37.81
C GLU A 46 5.79 -7.44 36.87
N ASN A 47 5.99 -8.43 35.98
CA ASN A 47 7.13 -8.49 35.09
C ASN A 47 6.87 -7.64 33.85
N ALA A 48 7.42 -6.42 33.82
CA ALA A 48 7.24 -5.50 32.72
C ALA A 48 7.79 -6.03 31.39
N GLU A 49 8.91 -6.76 31.43
CA GLU A 49 9.51 -7.34 30.23
C GLU A 49 8.61 -8.43 29.63
N TYR A 50 8.01 -9.26 30.49
CA TYR A 50 7.06 -10.28 30.08
C TYR A 50 5.83 -9.66 29.42
N HIS A 51 5.24 -8.64 30.03
CA HIS A 51 4.06 -7.97 29.49
C HIS A 51 4.35 -7.27 28.18
N ALA A 52 5.50 -6.61 28.05
CA ALA A 52 5.92 -5.98 26.81
C ALA A 52 6.11 -7.00 25.68
N ALA A 53 6.74 -8.14 25.97
CA ALA A 53 6.93 -9.20 24.97
C ALA A 53 5.61 -9.83 24.55
N LYS A 54 4.67 -10.02 25.48
CA LYS A 54 3.33 -10.54 25.17
C LYS A 54 2.53 -9.55 24.31
N GLU A 55 2.64 -8.27 24.56
CA GLU A 55 2.01 -7.24 23.75
C GLU A 55 2.59 -7.22 22.33
N GLU A 56 3.91 -7.28 22.22
CA GLU A 56 4.57 -7.37 20.91
C GLU A 56 4.13 -8.62 20.15
N GLN A 57 3.99 -9.76 20.85
CA GLN A 57 3.46 -10.99 20.24
C GLN A 57 2.07 -10.78 19.67
N SER A 58 1.19 -10.14 20.41
CA SER A 58 -0.18 -9.85 19.97
C SER A 58 -0.17 -9.00 18.71
N HIS A 59 0.63 -7.94 18.67
CA HIS A 59 0.77 -7.07 17.50
C HIS A 59 1.32 -7.84 16.29
N ASN A 60 2.33 -8.67 16.49
CA ASN A 60 2.93 -9.46 15.42
C ASN A 60 1.95 -10.46 14.83
N GLU A 61 1.25 -11.24 15.68
CA GLU A 61 0.25 -12.20 15.20
C GLU A 61 -0.92 -11.51 14.53
N GLY A 62 -1.33 -10.34 15.03
CA GLY A 62 -2.37 -9.53 14.41
C GLY A 62 -1.98 -9.05 13.02
N ARG A 63 -0.74 -8.60 12.83
CA ARG A 63 -0.24 -8.19 11.52
C ARG A 63 -0.15 -9.36 10.55
N ILE A 64 0.32 -10.52 11.03
CA ILE A 64 0.38 -11.76 10.22
C ILE A 64 -1.03 -12.11 9.72
N ALA A 65 -2.03 -12.10 10.60
CA ALA A 65 -3.40 -12.40 10.24
C ALA A 65 -3.94 -11.39 9.21
N GLN A 66 -3.65 -10.11 9.39
CA GLN A 66 -4.06 -9.06 8.47
C GLN A 66 -3.45 -9.27 7.07
N ILE A 67 -2.16 -9.55 7.00
CA ILE A 67 -1.48 -9.79 5.72
C ILE A 67 -2.05 -11.03 5.02
N ASN A 68 -2.27 -12.11 5.76
CA ASN A 68 -2.88 -13.33 5.20
C ASN A 68 -4.27 -13.05 4.62
N ASP A 69 -5.08 -12.23 5.30
CA ASP A 69 -6.39 -11.84 4.80
C ASP A 69 -6.27 -11.00 3.53
N ILE A 70 -5.39 -10.01 3.51
CA ILE A 70 -5.17 -9.15 2.34
C ILE A 70 -4.72 -9.99 1.14
N ILE A 71 -3.72 -10.86 1.33
CA ILE A 71 -3.22 -11.73 0.25
C ILE A 71 -4.31 -12.67 -0.24
N GLY A 72 -5.12 -13.20 0.67
CA GLY A 72 -6.24 -14.09 0.32
C GLY A 72 -7.31 -13.43 -0.53
N ARG A 73 -7.46 -12.10 -0.43
CA ARG A 73 -8.42 -11.31 -1.21
C ARG A 73 -7.76 -10.54 -2.35
N ALA A 74 -6.47 -10.72 -2.57
CA ALA A 74 -5.73 -9.94 -3.55
C ALA A 74 -6.19 -10.20 -4.98
N ASN A 75 -6.34 -9.11 -5.73
CA ASN A 75 -6.46 -9.12 -7.18
C ASN A 75 -5.21 -8.41 -7.71
N VAL A 76 -4.21 -9.20 -8.09
CA VAL A 76 -2.92 -8.67 -8.54
C VAL A 76 -3.04 -8.25 -10.00
N ILE A 77 -2.76 -6.97 -10.27
CA ILE A 77 -2.86 -6.38 -11.59
C ILE A 77 -1.46 -6.04 -12.10
N ASP A 78 -1.08 -6.65 -13.21
CA ASP A 78 0.20 -6.41 -13.87
C ASP A 78 -0.06 -5.64 -15.18
N VAL A 79 0.12 -4.31 -15.11
CA VAL A 79 -0.14 -3.44 -16.27
C VAL A 79 0.87 -3.64 -17.39
N THR A 80 2.06 -4.20 -17.08
CA THR A 80 3.08 -4.45 -18.11
C THR A 80 2.62 -5.49 -19.14
N LYS A 81 1.60 -6.28 -18.81
CA LYS A 81 1.02 -7.29 -19.68
C LYS A 81 -0.20 -6.79 -20.45
N MET A 82 -0.57 -5.52 -20.26
CA MET A 82 -1.74 -4.93 -20.90
C MET A 82 -1.32 -4.01 -22.04
N SER A 83 -2.18 -3.93 -23.06
CA SER A 83 -1.99 -2.97 -24.16
C SER A 83 -2.28 -1.58 -23.67
N ASN A 84 -1.34 -0.65 -23.86
CA ASN A 84 -1.49 0.75 -23.46
C ASN A 84 -2.20 1.53 -24.54
N ASP A 85 -3.45 1.91 -24.29
CA ASP A 85 -4.27 2.74 -25.18
C ASP A 85 -4.34 4.21 -24.72
N GLY A 86 -3.53 4.58 -23.72
CA GLY A 86 -3.51 5.93 -23.16
C GLY A 86 -4.49 6.14 -22.02
N LYS A 87 -5.24 5.11 -21.63
CA LYS A 87 -6.21 5.21 -20.54
C LYS A 87 -5.54 5.02 -19.19
N VAL A 88 -5.91 5.86 -18.23
CA VAL A 88 -5.44 5.73 -16.84
C VAL A 88 -6.21 4.61 -16.16
N ILE A 89 -5.47 3.59 -15.72
CA ILE A 89 -6.01 2.44 -15.00
C ILE A 89 -5.24 2.24 -13.69
N PHE A 90 -5.75 1.35 -12.83
CA PHE A 90 -5.01 0.93 -11.64
C PHE A 90 -3.63 0.38 -12.06
N GLY A 91 -2.58 0.81 -11.38
CA GLY A 91 -1.22 0.37 -11.66
C GLY A 91 -0.49 1.19 -12.70
N SER A 92 -1.18 2.07 -13.45
CA SER A 92 -0.53 2.92 -14.44
C SER A 92 0.26 4.05 -13.79
N THR A 93 1.27 4.52 -14.53
CA THR A 93 2.11 5.66 -14.14
C THR A 93 1.71 6.85 -15.01
N VAL A 94 1.33 7.95 -14.38
CA VAL A 94 0.72 9.10 -15.05
C VAL A 94 1.58 10.33 -14.88
N ASP A 95 1.99 10.93 -16.00
CA ASP A 95 2.69 12.20 -16.00
C ASP A 95 1.65 13.35 -16.08
N LEU A 96 1.68 14.23 -15.09
CA LEU A 96 0.75 15.34 -14.94
C LEU A 96 1.47 16.67 -15.01
N GLU A 97 0.79 17.67 -15.53
CA GLU A 97 1.18 19.07 -15.40
C GLU A 97 0.08 19.84 -14.69
N ASN A 98 0.44 20.51 -13.59
CA ASN A 98 -0.48 21.40 -12.91
C ASN A 98 -0.65 22.67 -13.77
N LEU A 99 -1.87 22.89 -14.24
CA LEU A 99 -2.15 24.00 -15.15
C LEU A 99 -2.08 25.37 -14.46
N ASP A 100 -2.22 25.40 -13.14
CA ASP A 100 -2.18 26.65 -12.38
C ASP A 100 -0.75 27.07 -12.05
N THR A 101 0.16 26.13 -11.84
CA THR A 101 1.54 26.38 -11.41
C THR A 101 2.59 26.01 -12.46
N GLY A 102 2.25 25.20 -13.45
CA GLY A 102 3.18 24.65 -14.43
C GLY A 102 4.05 23.52 -13.88
N GLU A 103 3.84 23.10 -12.64
CA GLU A 103 4.60 22.01 -12.04
C GLU A 103 4.30 20.67 -12.71
N LYS A 104 5.34 19.91 -13.00
CA LYS A 104 5.22 18.56 -13.57
C LYS A 104 5.45 17.53 -12.47
N ILE A 105 4.58 16.53 -12.42
CA ILE A 105 4.64 15.50 -11.41
C ILE A 105 4.22 14.15 -12.01
N THR A 106 4.86 13.08 -11.57
CA THR A 106 4.56 11.72 -12.02
C THR A 106 4.05 10.91 -10.84
N TYR A 107 2.86 10.31 -10.99
CA TYR A 107 2.29 9.43 -9.98
C TYR A 107 2.06 8.04 -10.55
N LYS A 108 2.30 7.02 -9.71
CA LYS A 108 1.83 5.66 -9.99
C LYS A 108 0.62 5.38 -9.09
N ILE A 109 -0.44 4.84 -9.67
CA ILE A 109 -1.68 4.53 -8.94
C ILE A 109 -1.59 3.12 -8.39
N VAL A 110 -1.64 3.00 -7.07
CA VAL A 110 -1.38 1.75 -6.35
C VAL A 110 -2.47 1.44 -5.32
N GLY A 111 -2.38 0.28 -4.69
CA GLY A 111 -3.26 -0.11 -3.61
C GLY A 111 -2.89 0.54 -2.28
N LYS A 112 -3.75 0.34 -1.29
CA LYS A 112 -3.64 0.99 0.03
C LYS A 112 -2.30 0.70 0.71
N ASP A 113 -1.86 -0.55 0.68
CA ASP A 113 -0.66 -0.98 1.41
C ASP A 113 0.65 -0.56 0.74
N GLU A 114 0.60 -0.17 -0.52
CA GLU A 114 1.77 0.30 -1.27
C GLU A 114 1.86 1.83 -1.34
N ALA A 115 0.78 2.53 -1.03
CA ALA A 115 0.71 3.99 -1.18
C ALA A 115 1.76 4.70 -0.32
N ASP A 116 2.51 5.63 -0.93
CA ASP A 116 3.54 6.42 -0.29
C ASP A 116 3.75 7.70 -1.09
N LEU A 117 3.25 8.82 -0.58
CA LEU A 117 3.32 10.11 -1.28
C LEU A 117 4.76 10.57 -1.53
N GLN A 118 5.70 10.24 -0.65
CA GLN A 118 7.10 10.60 -0.85
C GLN A 118 7.70 9.90 -2.06
N LYS A 119 7.23 8.68 -2.35
CA LYS A 119 7.66 7.90 -3.51
C LYS A 119 6.76 8.12 -4.72
N LYS A 120 5.80 9.06 -4.64
CA LYS A 120 4.83 9.35 -5.70
C LYS A 120 3.94 8.13 -6.03
N LEU A 121 3.68 7.30 -5.04
CA LEU A 121 2.75 6.18 -5.12
C LEU A 121 1.43 6.62 -4.47
N ILE A 122 0.38 6.82 -5.27
CA ILE A 122 -0.89 7.32 -4.75
C ILE A 122 -1.92 6.21 -4.65
N PHE A 123 -2.70 6.27 -3.59
CA PHE A 123 -3.80 5.33 -3.38
C PHE A 123 -4.87 5.54 -4.44
N PHE A 124 -5.34 4.46 -5.06
CA PHE A 124 -6.29 4.56 -6.17
C PHE A 124 -7.64 5.19 -5.78
N GLN A 125 -8.01 5.13 -4.50
CA GLN A 125 -9.23 5.76 -3.98
C GLN A 125 -8.98 7.14 -3.36
N SER A 126 -7.75 7.67 -3.44
CA SER A 126 -7.48 9.05 -3.05
C SER A 126 -8.17 10.03 -4.00
N PRO A 127 -8.35 11.30 -3.62
CA PRO A 127 -8.96 12.27 -4.53
C PRO A 127 -8.28 12.34 -5.90
N ILE A 128 -6.94 12.33 -5.93
CA ILE A 128 -6.18 12.37 -7.18
C ILE A 128 -6.35 11.05 -7.94
N GLY A 129 -6.23 9.92 -7.26
CA GLY A 129 -6.41 8.60 -7.88
C GLY A 129 -7.78 8.43 -8.52
N LYS A 130 -8.83 8.77 -7.78
CA LYS A 130 -10.21 8.71 -8.29
C LYS A 130 -10.44 9.66 -9.47
N GLY A 131 -9.83 10.85 -9.42
CA GLY A 131 -9.98 11.84 -10.46
C GLY A 131 -9.26 11.46 -11.76
N LEU A 132 -8.21 10.65 -11.67
CA LEU A 132 -7.42 10.26 -12.83
C LEU A 132 -7.91 8.97 -13.49
N ILE A 133 -8.34 7.97 -12.70
CA ILE A 133 -8.76 6.67 -13.25
C ILE A 133 -9.92 6.85 -14.22
N GLY A 134 -9.80 6.25 -15.40
CA GLY A 134 -10.78 6.33 -16.46
C GLY A 134 -10.56 7.49 -17.42
N LYS A 135 -9.66 8.41 -17.11
CA LYS A 135 -9.26 9.49 -18.01
C LYS A 135 -8.22 8.99 -19.00
N ASN A 136 -7.95 9.80 -20.02
CA ASN A 136 -7.02 9.42 -21.08
C ASN A 136 -5.88 10.43 -21.19
N LYS A 137 -4.81 10.00 -21.86
CA LYS A 137 -3.72 10.91 -22.23
C LYS A 137 -4.28 12.13 -22.95
N ASN A 138 -3.76 13.30 -22.63
CA ASN A 138 -4.14 14.62 -23.11
C ASN A 138 -5.44 15.18 -22.52
N ASP A 139 -6.12 14.45 -21.63
CA ASP A 139 -7.30 14.97 -20.94
C ASP A 139 -6.92 16.05 -19.94
N LEU A 140 -7.83 17.03 -19.79
CA LEU A 140 -7.77 18.02 -18.73
C LEU A 140 -8.66 17.51 -17.59
N VAL A 141 -8.14 17.50 -16.36
CA VAL A 141 -8.87 17.00 -15.20
C VAL A 141 -8.89 18.04 -14.09
N GLU A 142 -10.05 18.18 -13.46
CA GLU A 142 -10.25 19.02 -12.29
C GLU A 142 -10.39 18.08 -11.09
N ILE A 143 -9.52 18.24 -10.09
CA ILE A 143 -9.51 17.37 -8.92
C ILE A 143 -9.75 18.20 -7.68
N LYS A 144 -10.79 17.84 -6.92
CA LYS A 144 -11.11 18.45 -5.63
C LYS A 144 -10.30 17.75 -4.54
N THR A 145 -9.44 18.52 -3.86
CA THR A 145 -8.64 18.03 -2.74
C THR A 145 -8.96 18.84 -1.49
N PRO A 146 -8.59 18.34 -0.29
CA PRO A 146 -8.75 19.13 0.95
C PRO A 146 -8.03 20.49 0.90
N ALA A 147 -6.96 20.59 0.09
CA ALA A 147 -6.22 21.84 -0.11
C ALA A 147 -6.83 22.75 -1.18
N GLY A 148 -7.96 22.37 -1.78
CA GLY A 148 -8.64 23.11 -2.82
C GLY A 148 -8.71 22.36 -4.16
N VAL A 149 -9.23 23.04 -5.17
CA VAL A 149 -9.37 22.47 -6.52
C VAL A 149 -8.04 22.62 -7.26
N LYS A 150 -7.59 21.53 -7.89
CA LYS A 150 -6.39 21.51 -8.72
C LYS A 150 -6.74 21.08 -10.13
N ASN A 151 -6.16 21.77 -11.10
CA ASN A 151 -6.37 21.49 -12.53
C ASN A 151 -5.10 20.90 -13.12
N PHE A 152 -5.21 19.73 -13.75
CA PHE A 152 -4.09 19.02 -14.35
C PHE A 152 -4.37 18.69 -15.80
N GLU A 153 -3.30 18.59 -16.59
CA GLU A 153 -3.32 17.94 -17.89
C GLU A 153 -2.58 16.62 -17.79
N ILE A 154 -3.16 15.56 -18.32
CA ILE A 154 -2.49 14.24 -18.39
C ILE A 154 -1.57 14.28 -19.61
N LYS A 155 -0.26 14.36 -19.35
CA LYS A 155 0.74 14.47 -20.43
C LYS A 155 1.08 13.12 -21.02
N ASP A 156 1.15 12.09 -20.18
CA ASP A 156 1.45 10.73 -20.64
C ASP A 156 0.90 9.70 -19.65
N VAL A 157 0.68 8.50 -20.16
CA VAL A 157 0.22 7.35 -19.37
C VAL A 157 1.10 6.16 -19.74
N ASN A 158 1.81 5.62 -18.76
CA ASN A 158 2.72 4.49 -18.96
C ASN A 158 2.25 3.28 -18.15
N TYR A 159 2.34 2.11 -18.75
CA TYR A 159 2.02 0.83 -18.11
C TYR A 159 3.34 0.12 -17.76
N VAL A 160 4.00 0.62 -16.72
CA VAL A 160 5.32 0.14 -16.28
C VAL A 160 5.34 -0.31 -14.83
#